data_28ab6fe3b70b6bdfb20d8458c6861af2
#
_entry.id   28ab6fe3b70b6bdfb20d8458c6861af2
#
_cell.length_a   1.000
_cell.length_b   1.000
_cell.length_c   1.000
_cell.angle_alpha   90.00
_cell.angle_beta   90.00
_cell.angle_gamma   90.00
#
_symmetry.space_group_name_H-M   'P 1'
#
loop_
_entity.id
_entity.type
_entity.pdbx_description
1 polymer ?
#
loop_
_entity_poly.entity_id
_entity_poly.type
_entity_poly.pdbx_seq_one_letter_code
_entity_poly.pdbx_strand_id
1 'polypeptide(L)'
;CALAADYAARGHEVTLIKTSHSLHDDNFSHLCATGGRMRIHEFGTDTACVIAHLSRDVADVRGKDIVLLCTQTGYHPDVLRRVVPFLTPGQILLMIPGYLSTAYALGLHLADGVILAEAESNFIDGRIGAPGEFQVGFRNVRNPIGVYPHNALPAAREVLDRLGTPFVYLKSVAEAALHNPNMIVHTVGAVMSIPRIEATHGDFCMYHEAFTPSTWNLLEVLDGEKMRVLEHLGCDPVP
;
A
#
# COMPACT_ATOMS: atom_id res chain seq x y z
N CYS A 1 4.54 -7.36 -5.74
CA CYS A 1 5.01 -8.77 -5.77
C CYS A 1 4.92 -9.44 -4.41
N ALA A 2 5.39 -8.80 -3.30
CA ALA A 2 5.39 -9.41 -1.97
C ALA A 2 4.03 -9.96 -1.54
N LEU A 3 2.99 -9.10 -1.53
CA LEU A 3 1.63 -9.52 -1.15
C LEU A 3 1.07 -10.58 -2.10
N ALA A 4 1.37 -10.48 -3.40
CA ALA A 4 0.93 -11.51 -4.37
C ALA A 4 1.53 -12.88 -4.03
N ALA A 5 2.82 -12.93 -3.73
CA ALA A 5 3.49 -14.17 -3.34
C ALA A 5 2.97 -14.69 -1.98
N ASP A 6 2.81 -13.80 -1.01
CA ASP A 6 2.33 -14.16 0.34
C ASP A 6 0.91 -14.74 0.30
N TYR A 7 -0.01 -14.10 -0.40
CA TYR A 7 -1.37 -14.59 -0.53
C TYR A 7 -1.45 -15.87 -1.39
N ALA A 8 -0.64 -15.99 -2.43
CA ALA A 8 -0.54 -17.24 -3.19
C ALA A 8 -0.02 -18.40 -2.32
N ALA A 9 0.98 -18.14 -1.46
CA ALA A 9 1.49 -19.13 -0.51
C ALA A 9 0.44 -19.56 0.54
N ARG A 10 -0.51 -18.67 0.86
CA ARG A 10 -1.66 -18.97 1.75
C ARG A 10 -2.83 -19.65 1.04
N GLY A 11 -2.73 -19.94 -0.25
CA GLY A 11 -3.74 -20.67 -1.03
C GLY A 11 -4.79 -19.80 -1.70
N HIS A 12 -4.62 -18.47 -1.74
CA HIS A 12 -5.50 -17.60 -2.51
C HIS A 12 -5.21 -17.69 -4.01
N GLU A 13 -6.24 -17.58 -4.84
CA GLU A 13 -6.08 -17.41 -6.28
C GLU A 13 -5.65 -15.96 -6.57
N VAL A 14 -4.40 -15.78 -6.97
CA VAL A 14 -3.81 -14.47 -7.18
C VAL A 14 -3.59 -14.20 -8.66
N THR A 15 -4.05 -13.02 -9.11
CA THR A 15 -3.67 -12.42 -10.40
C THR A 15 -2.74 -11.24 -10.13
N LEU A 16 -1.50 -11.31 -10.60
CA LEU A 16 -0.55 -10.20 -10.55
C LEU A 16 -0.63 -9.38 -11.84
N ILE A 17 -1.10 -8.14 -11.74
CA ILE A 17 -1.20 -7.22 -12.87
C ILE A 17 -0.05 -6.23 -12.82
N LYS A 18 0.80 -6.23 -13.86
CA LYS A 18 1.91 -5.28 -14.02
C LYS A 18 1.45 -4.10 -14.87
N THR A 19 1.28 -2.94 -14.23
CA THR A 19 0.69 -1.74 -14.85
C THR A 19 1.67 -0.86 -15.64
N SER A 20 2.99 -1.11 -15.53
CA SER A 20 4.04 -0.35 -16.22
C SER A 20 5.06 -1.25 -16.90
N HIS A 21 5.89 -0.68 -17.78
CA HIS A 21 7.02 -1.34 -18.44
C HIS A 21 8.37 -0.85 -17.89
N SER A 22 8.38 -0.24 -16.71
CA SER A 22 9.58 0.28 -16.06
C SER A 22 10.00 -0.59 -14.88
N LEU A 23 10.11 -0.04 -13.69
CA LEU A 23 10.59 -0.72 -12.49
C LEU A 23 10.13 -2.18 -12.37
N HIS A 24 11.07 -3.09 -12.12
CA HIS A 24 10.83 -4.53 -11.93
C HIS A 24 10.20 -5.27 -13.14
N ASP A 25 10.43 -4.77 -14.34
CA ASP A 25 9.92 -5.43 -15.55
C ASP A 25 10.68 -6.74 -15.85
N ASP A 26 11.95 -6.79 -15.49
CA ASP A 26 12.80 -7.99 -15.49
C ASP A 26 12.23 -9.08 -14.58
N ASN A 27 11.82 -8.72 -13.35
CA ASN A 27 11.17 -9.66 -12.45
C ASN A 27 9.84 -10.18 -13.02
N PHE A 28 9.02 -9.31 -13.60
CA PHE A 28 7.75 -9.73 -14.21
C PHE A 28 7.99 -10.66 -15.40
N SER A 29 8.97 -10.35 -16.25
CA SER A 29 9.36 -11.20 -17.38
C SER A 29 9.86 -12.58 -16.92
N HIS A 30 10.65 -12.63 -15.85
CA HIS A 30 11.07 -13.86 -15.21
C HIS A 30 9.88 -14.69 -14.71
N LEU A 31 8.92 -14.06 -14.04
CA LEU A 31 7.72 -14.75 -13.58
C LEU A 31 6.92 -15.35 -14.75
N CYS A 32 6.77 -14.60 -15.84
CA CYS A 32 6.12 -15.12 -17.05
C CYS A 32 6.87 -16.34 -17.62
N ALA A 33 8.19 -16.29 -17.68
CA ALA A 33 9.02 -17.38 -18.19
C ALA A 33 9.02 -18.65 -17.30
N THR A 34 8.81 -18.46 -15.99
CA THR A 34 8.84 -19.56 -15.00
C THR A 34 7.46 -20.03 -14.57
N GLY A 35 6.38 -19.54 -15.21
CA GLY A 35 5.01 -19.91 -14.85
C GLY A 35 4.59 -19.42 -13.47
N GLY A 36 4.98 -18.20 -13.10
CA GLY A 36 4.58 -17.53 -11.87
C GLY A 36 5.30 -18.01 -10.60
N ARG A 37 6.38 -18.76 -10.73
CA ARG A 37 7.12 -19.28 -9.57
C ARG A 37 7.86 -18.17 -8.84
N MET A 38 7.62 -18.06 -7.54
CA MET A 38 8.32 -17.17 -6.63
C MET A 38 8.83 -17.91 -5.39
N ARG A 39 9.91 -17.36 -4.82
CA ARG A 39 10.43 -17.77 -3.52
C ARG A 39 10.43 -16.57 -2.57
N ILE A 40 9.91 -16.80 -1.37
CA ILE A 40 9.92 -15.84 -0.26
C ILE A 40 10.98 -16.29 0.71
N HIS A 41 11.94 -15.41 0.99
CA HIS A 41 12.98 -15.60 2.01
C HIS A 41 12.60 -14.79 3.24
N GLU A 42 12.39 -15.45 4.37
CA GLU A 42 11.98 -14.80 5.61
C GLU A 42 12.68 -15.43 6.82
N PHE A 43 13.55 -14.66 7.47
CA PHE A 43 14.27 -15.07 8.70
C PHE A 43 14.86 -16.49 8.66
N GLY A 44 15.49 -16.84 7.54
CA GLY A 44 16.12 -18.15 7.35
C GLY A 44 15.16 -19.27 6.90
N THR A 45 13.91 -18.94 6.62
CA THR A 45 12.93 -19.86 6.04
C THR A 45 12.62 -19.48 4.59
N ASP A 46 12.58 -20.46 3.71
CA ASP A 46 12.23 -20.32 2.31
C ASP A 46 10.85 -20.88 2.05
N THR A 47 9.96 -20.07 1.49
CA THR A 47 8.64 -20.52 1.06
C THR A 47 8.51 -20.35 -0.45
N ALA A 48 8.23 -21.45 -1.14
CA ALA A 48 7.94 -21.41 -2.58
C ALA A 48 6.43 -21.25 -2.81
N CYS A 49 6.07 -20.42 -3.78
CA CYS A 49 4.70 -20.25 -4.22
C CYS A 49 4.60 -20.10 -5.74
N VAL A 50 3.39 -20.18 -6.25
CA VAL A 50 3.08 -19.94 -7.66
C VAL A 50 1.95 -18.90 -7.73
N ILE A 51 2.23 -17.79 -8.43
CA ILE A 51 1.20 -16.82 -8.78
C ILE A 51 0.44 -17.37 -9.99
N ALA A 52 -0.83 -17.71 -9.81
CA ALA A 52 -1.63 -18.44 -10.79
C ALA A 52 -1.78 -17.68 -12.11
N HIS A 53 -1.96 -16.37 -12.05
CA HIS A 53 -2.22 -15.54 -13.22
C HIS A 53 -1.30 -14.33 -13.25
N LEU A 54 -0.68 -14.09 -14.40
CA LEU A 54 0.18 -12.95 -14.67
C LEU A 54 -0.41 -12.17 -15.84
N SER A 55 -0.61 -10.87 -15.69
CA SER A 55 -1.25 -10.05 -16.70
C SER A 55 -0.64 -8.65 -16.80
N ARG A 56 -0.84 -8.00 -17.93
CA ARG A 56 -0.62 -6.57 -18.13
C ARG A 56 -1.94 -5.84 -18.43
N ASP A 57 -3.02 -6.59 -18.59
CA ASP A 57 -4.34 -6.02 -18.82
C ASP A 57 -5.02 -5.69 -17.49
N VAL A 58 -5.33 -4.42 -17.26
CA VAL A 58 -6.03 -3.97 -16.05
C VAL A 58 -7.48 -4.45 -16.02
N ALA A 59 -8.06 -4.88 -17.15
CA ALA A 59 -9.41 -5.45 -17.21
C ALA A 59 -9.52 -6.78 -16.44
N ASP A 60 -8.40 -7.45 -16.16
CA ASP A 60 -8.36 -8.69 -15.37
C ASP A 60 -8.68 -8.49 -13.88
N VAL A 61 -8.96 -7.26 -13.44
CA VAL A 61 -9.55 -6.99 -12.11
C VAL A 61 -11.01 -7.43 -12.03
N ARG A 62 -11.68 -7.64 -13.17
CA ARG A 62 -13.08 -8.09 -13.16
C ARG A 62 -13.23 -9.45 -12.49
N GLY A 63 -14.30 -9.58 -11.70
CA GLY A 63 -14.64 -10.83 -11.04
C GLY A 63 -13.71 -11.25 -9.90
N LYS A 64 -12.79 -10.38 -9.47
CA LYS A 64 -12.00 -10.59 -8.28
C LYS A 64 -12.71 -10.03 -7.05
N ASP A 65 -12.62 -10.72 -5.92
CA ASP A 65 -13.23 -10.24 -4.66
C ASP A 65 -12.54 -8.98 -4.16
N ILE A 66 -11.20 -8.97 -4.22
CA ILE A 66 -10.35 -7.89 -3.73
C ILE A 66 -9.33 -7.49 -4.80
N VAL A 67 -9.24 -6.21 -5.06
CA VAL A 67 -8.19 -5.60 -5.91
C VAL A 67 -7.25 -4.82 -5.01
N LEU A 68 -5.97 -5.23 -4.96
CA LEU A 68 -4.93 -4.58 -4.17
C LEU A 68 -4.13 -3.61 -5.05
N LEU A 69 -4.20 -2.32 -4.77
CA LEU A 69 -3.37 -1.32 -5.44
C LEU A 69 -2.11 -1.07 -4.63
N CYS A 70 -0.98 -1.61 -5.09
CA CYS A 70 0.32 -1.58 -4.41
C CYS A 70 1.38 -0.80 -5.20
N THR A 71 0.98 0.16 -6.01
CA THR A 71 1.89 1.05 -6.72
C THR A 71 2.31 2.22 -5.82
N GLN A 72 3.37 2.91 -6.20
CA GLN A 72 3.72 4.16 -5.52
C GLN A 72 2.56 5.16 -5.64
N THR A 73 2.27 5.89 -4.57
CA THR A 73 1.08 6.76 -4.44
C THR A 73 0.99 7.82 -5.53
N GLY A 74 2.13 8.35 -6.00
CA GLY A 74 2.16 9.30 -7.10
C GLY A 74 1.57 8.77 -8.43
N TYR A 75 1.50 7.46 -8.60
CA TYR A 75 0.88 6.82 -9.76
C TYR A 75 -0.58 6.41 -9.54
N HIS A 76 -1.12 6.53 -8.32
CA HIS A 76 -2.50 6.15 -8.04
C HIS A 76 -3.51 6.84 -8.95
N PRO A 77 -3.44 8.17 -9.22
CA PRO A 77 -4.40 8.81 -10.11
C PRO A 77 -4.45 8.18 -11.50
N ASP A 78 -3.30 7.83 -12.08
CA ASP A 78 -3.23 7.25 -13.42
C ASP A 78 -3.68 5.78 -13.43
N VAL A 79 -3.29 5.01 -12.43
CA VAL A 79 -3.70 3.61 -12.33
C VAL A 79 -5.20 3.52 -12.03
N LEU A 80 -5.75 4.36 -11.15
CA LEU A 80 -7.17 4.40 -10.82
C LEU A 80 -8.03 4.74 -12.04
N ARG A 81 -7.63 5.72 -12.88
CA ARG A 81 -8.35 6.01 -14.14
C ARG A 81 -8.46 4.80 -15.06
N ARG A 82 -7.45 3.91 -15.03
CA ARG A 82 -7.43 2.71 -15.86
C ARG A 82 -8.18 1.54 -15.24
N VAL A 83 -8.19 1.41 -13.91
CA VAL A 83 -8.76 0.27 -13.17
C VAL A 83 -10.24 0.47 -12.87
N VAL A 84 -10.64 1.67 -12.41
CA VAL A 84 -12.01 1.97 -11.96
C VAL A 84 -13.08 1.58 -12.98
N PRO A 85 -12.92 1.80 -14.32
CA PRO A 85 -13.92 1.39 -15.31
C PRO A 85 -14.21 -0.11 -15.38
N PHE A 86 -13.36 -0.94 -14.79
CA PHE A 86 -13.49 -2.40 -14.79
C PHE A 86 -13.94 -2.98 -13.46
N LEU A 87 -14.07 -2.14 -12.43
CA LEU A 87 -14.59 -2.58 -11.13
C LEU A 87 -16.09 -2.80 -11.19
N THR A 88 -16.58 -3.78 -10.46
CA THR A 88 -17.97 -4.19 -10.41
C THR A 88 -18.52 -4.18 -8.99
N PRO A 89 -19.85 -4.07 -8.81
CA PRO A 89 -20.45 -4.11 -7.48
C PRO A 89 -20.01 -5.31 -6.65
N GLY A 90 -19.75 -5.08 -5.36
CA GLY A 90 -19.28 -6.09 -4.42
C GLY A 90 -17.78 -6.26 -4.35
N GLN A 91 -17.02 -5.72 -5.30
CA GLN A 91 -15.55 -5.75 -5.22
C GLN A 91 -15.02 -4.74 -4.19
N ILE A 92 -13.91 -5.10 -3.57
CA ILE A 92 -13.15 -4.19 -2.69
C ILE A 92 -11.89 -3.75 -3.41
N LEU A 93 -11.70 -2.42 -3.57
CA LEU A 93 -10.44 -1.83 -3.98
C LEU A 93 -9.69 -1.35 -2.75
N LEU A 94 -8.63 -2.06 -2.36
CA LEU A 94 -7.77 -1.73 -1.23
C LEU A 94 -6.45 -1.12 -1.70
N MET A 95 -6.21 0.13 -1.35
CA MET A 95 -5.00 0.91 -1.70
C MET A 95 -3.97 0.83 -0.57
N ILE A 96 -2.72 0.44 -0.90
CA ILE A 96 -1.68 0.09 0.08
C ILE A 96 -0.35 0.79 -0.27
N PRO A 97 0.08 1.79 0.50
CA PRO A 97 -0.72 2.66 1.37
C PRO A 97 -1.65 3.57 0.56
N GLY A 98 -2.73 4.04 1.19
CA GLY A 98 -3.76 4.79 0.48
C GLY A 98 -3.45 6.29 0.29
N TYR A 99 -3.12 7.01 1.34
CA TYR A 99 -2.88 8.47 1.34
C TYR A 99 -4.01 9.29 0.69
N LEU A 100 -5.26 9.00 1.06
CA LEU A 100 -6.49 9.63 0.53
C LEU A 100 -6.73 9.38 -0.97
N SER A 101 -6.19 8.32 -1.53
CA SER A 101 -6.46 7.92 -2.92
C SER A 101 -7.93 7.57 -3.17
N THR A 102 -8.70 7.29 -2.13
CA THR A 102 -10.16 7.21 -2.17
C THR A 102 -10.78 8.46 -2.80
N ALA A 103 -10.25 9.66 -2.51
CA ALA A 103 -10.75 10.90 -3.10
C ALA A 103 -10.60 10.93 -4.63
N TYR A 104 -9.49 10.39 -5.16
CA TYR A 104 -9.31 10.24 -6.61
C TYR A 104 -10.29 9.23 -7.19
N ALA A 105 -10.48 8.08 -6.54
CA ALA A 105 -11.39 7.04 -7.00
C ALA A 105 -12.84 7.55 -7.03
N LEU A 106 -13.26 8.31 -6.03
CA LEU A 106 -14.60 8.93 -5.96
C LEU A 106 -14.81 10.01 -7.03
N GLY A 107 -13.75 10.69 -7.47
CA GLY A 107 -13.81 11.62 -8.59
C GLY A 107 -13.97 10.96 -9.97
N LEU A 108 -13.87 9.64 -10.05
CA LEU A 108 -14.10 8.85 -11.24
C LEU A 108 -15.52 8.24 -11.20
N HIS A 109 -16.03 7.78 -12.34
CA HIS A 109 -17.33 7.11 -12.40
C HIS A 109 -17.24 5.69 -11.83
N LEU A 110 -17.13 5.60 -10.50
CA LEU A 110 -17.09 4.33 -9.78
C LEU A 110 -18.48 3.68 -9.81
N ALA A 111 -18.54 2.38 -10.12
CA ALA A 111 -19.80 1.63 -10.10
C ALA A 111 -20.38 1.59 -8.68
N ASP A 112 -21.70 1.75 -8.56
CA ASP A 112 -22.39 1.63 -7.28
C ASP A 112 -22.14 0.24 -6.66
N GLY A 113 -21.90 0.21 -5.36
CA GLY A 113 -21.62 -1.04 -4.63
C GLY A 113 -20.16 -1.51 -4.67
N VAL A 114 -19.24 -0.78 -5.32
CA VAL A 114 -17.79 -0.99 -5.11
C VAL A 114 -17.40 -0.40 -3.77
N ILE A 115 -16.64 -1.15 -2.99
CA ILE A 115 -16.13 -0.72 -1.69
C ILE A 115 -14.68 -0.27 -1.85
N LEU A 116 -14.36 0.90 -1.31
CA LEU A 116 -13.00 1.40 -1.26
C LEU A 116 -12.40 1.16 0.14
N ALA A 117 -11.13 0.82 0.19
CA ALA A 117 -10.41 0.72 1.45
C ALA A 117 -9.00 1.31 1.30
N GLU A 118 -8.49 1.87 2.36
CA GLU A 118 -7.12 2.38 2.43
C GLU A 118 -6.38 1.79 3.61
N ALA A 119 -5.18 1.29 3.35
CA ALA A 119 -4.25 0.90 4.40
C ALA A 119 -3.41 2.10 4.83
N GLU A 120 -3.13 2.16 6.13
CA GLU A 120 -2.19 3.13 6.71
C GLU A 120 -0.79 2.94 6.12
N SER A 121 -0.33 1.70 6.00
CA SER A 121 1.02 1.35 5.54
C SER A 121 1.05 0.02 4.80
N ASN A 122 2.23 -0.38 4.33
CA ASN A 122 2.46 -1.70 3.77
C ASN A 122 2.31 -2.79 4.84
N PHE A 123 1.79 -3.96 4.47
CA PHE A 123 1.65 -5.10 5.40
C PHE A 123 2.94 -5.90 5.55
N ILE A 124 3.75 -5.91 4.50
CA ILE A 124 5.04 -6.59 4.43
C ILE A 124 6.06 -5.61 3.87
N ASP A 125 7.15 -5.39 4.58
CA ASP A 125 8.31 -4.69 4.05
C ASP A 125 9.38 -5.68 3.60
N GLY A 126 10.02 -5.38 2.48
CA GLY A 126 11.06 -6.20 1.90
C GLY A 126 11.49 -5.75 0.52
N ARG A 127 12.33 -6.54 -0.10
CA ARG A 127 12.93 -6.21 -1.41
C ARG A 127 12.91 -7.42 -2.33
N ILE A 128 12.82 -7.15 -3.63
CA ILE A 128 13.15 -8.13 -4.64
C ILE A 128 14.67 -8.26 -4.64
N GLY A 129 15.17 -9.46 -4.40
CA GLY A 129 16.57 -9.80 -4.48
C GLY A 129 16.96 -10.12 -5.94
N ALA A 130 16.88 -11.38 -6.32
CA ALA A 130 16.95 -11.80 -7.72
C ALA A 130 15.53 -11.86 -8.34
N PRO A 131 15.38 -11.89 -9.67
CA PRO A 131 14.09 -12.14 -10.30
C PRO A 131 13.45 -13.44 -9.81
N GLY A 132 12.19 -13.35 -9.37
CA GLY A 132 11.46 -14.46 -8.74
C GLY A 132 11.73 -14.67 -7.26
N GLU A 133 12.58 -13.86 -6.64
CA GLU A 133 12.92 -13.96 -5.23
C GLU A 133 12.56 -12.68 -4.48
N PHE A 134 11.93 -12.83 -3.32
CA PHE A 134 11.54 -11.73 -2.45
C PHE A 134 12.08 -11.96 -1.03
N GLN A 135 12.88 -11.01 -0.57
CA GLN A 135 13.41 -11.01 0.80
C GLN A 135 12.48 -10.19 1.70
N VAL A 136 11.87 -10.83 2.69
CA VAL A 136 11.08 -10.16 3.73
C VAL A 136 12.03 -9.54 4.74
N GLY A 137 11.86 -8.25 4.99
CA GLY A 137 12.52 -7.53 6.08
C GLY A 137 11.74 -7.67 7.38
N PHE A 138 10.44 -7.33 7.33
CA PHE A 138 9.52 -7.55 8.45
C PHE A 138 8.07 -7.61 7.98
N ARG A 139 7.19 -8.14 8.84
CA ARG A 139 5.75 -8.11 8.69
C ARG A 139 5.14 -7.25 9.78
N ASN A 140 4.21 -6.38 9.39
CA ASN A 140 3.47 -5.62 10.37
C ASN A 140 2.49 -6.53 11.13
N VAL A 141 2.55 -6.45 12.46
CA VAL A 141 1.65 -7.20 13.36
C VAL A 141 0.29 -6.51 13.51
N ARG A 142 0.22 -5.24 13.15
CA ARG A 142 -0.98 -4.40 13.16
C ARG A 142 -1.07 -3.72 11.80
N ASN A 143 -2.19 -3.92 11.10
CA ASN A 143 -2.42 -3.37 9.77
C ASN A 143 -3.71 -2.54 9.77
N PRO A 144 -3.63 -1.24 10.13
CA PRO A 144 -4.79 -0.37 10.18
C PRO A 144 -5.32 -0.11 8.76
N ILE A 145 -6.63 -0.23 8.61
CA ILE A 145 -7.34 0.08 7.35
C ILE A 145 -8.63 0.84 7.62
N GLY A 146 -8.91 1.83 6.76
CA GLY A 146 -10.20 2.51 6.70
C GLY A 146 -11.03 1.98 5.54
N VAL A 147 -12.36 2.02 5.66
CA VAL A 147 -13.32 1.56 4.63
C VAL A 147 -14.26 2.69 4.26
N TYR A 148 -14.54 2.82 2.96
CA TYR A 148 -15.51 3.77 2.42
C TYR A 148 -16.46 3.06 1.42
N PRO A 149 -17.79 3.31 1.48
CA PRO A 149 -18.45 4.08 2.53
C PRO A 149 -18.43 3.31 3.87
N HIS A 150 -18.46 4.04 4.99
CA HIS A 150 -18.30 3.43 6.32
C HIS A 150 -19.37 2.37 6.64
N ASN A 151 -20.59 2.55 6.15
CA ASN A 151 -21.67 1.57 6.32
C ASN A 151 -21.42 0.22 5.61
N ALA A 152 -20.45 0.16 4.68
CA ALA A 152 -20.03 -1.08 4.05
C ALA A 152 -18.98 -1.86 4.89
N LEU A 153 -18.53 -1.31 6.01
CA LEU A 153 -17.50 -1.94 6.85
C LEU A 153 -17.83 -3.40 7.25
N PRO A 154 -19.05 -3.76 7.67
CA PRO A 154 -19.35 -5.15 8.02
C PRO A 154 -19.14 -6.12 6.84
N ALA A 155 -19.61 -5.76 5.65
CA ALA A 155 -19.43 -6.55 4.43
C ALA A 155 -17.96 -6.62 3.99
N ALA A 156 -17.27 -5.49 4.03
CA ALA A 156 -15.84 -5.42 3.70
C ALA A 156 -15.01 -6.31 4.63
N ARG A 157 -15.29 -6.26 5.93
CA ARG A 157 -14.60 -7.05 6.95
C ARG A 157 -14.73 -8.55 6.69
N GLU A 158 -15.93 -9.03 6.38
CA GLU A 158 -16.16 -10.43 6.07
C GLU A 158 -15.27 -10.95 4.93
N VAL A 159 -15.05 -10.12 3.90
CA VAL A 159 -14.21 -10.46 2.74
C VAL A 159 -12.73 -10.29 3.05
N LEU A 160 -12.34 -9.18 3.66
CA LEU A 160 -10.94 -8.84 3.94
C LEU A 160 -10.31 -9.79 4.99
N ASP A 161 -11.06 -10.20 6.01
CA ASP A 161 -10.57 -11.11 7.05
C ASP A 161 -10.17 -12.49 6.47
N ARG A 162 -10.71 -12.88 5.31
CA ARG A 162 -10.31 -14.12 4.60
C ARG A 162 -8.84 -14.08 4.14
N LEU A 163 -8.26 -12.89 3.97
CA LEU A 163 -6.82 -12.76 3.62
C LEU A 163 -5.91 -13.27 4.75
N GLY A 164 -6.41 -13.44 5.98
CA GLY A 164 -5.61 -13.84 7.13
C GLY A 164 -4.56 -12.79 7.54
N THR A 165 -4.72 -11.54 7.08
CA THR A 165 -3.91 -10.39 7.52
C THR A 165 -4.54 -9.81 8.79
N PRO A 166 -3.76 -9.52 9.85
CA PRO A 166 -4.30 -8.98 11.09
C PRO A 166 -4.68 -7.50 10.92
N PHE A 167 -5.88 -7.24 10.39
CA PHE A 167 -6.40 -5.90 10.19
C PHE A 167 -6.92 -5.27 11.48
N VAL A 168 -6.70 -3.95 11.59
CA VAL A 168 -7.36 -3.08 12.57
C VAL A 168 -8.24 -2.12 11.79
N TYR A 169 -9.55 -2.23 11.97
CA TYR A 169 -10.51 -1.41 11.24
C TYR A 169 -10.68 -0.05 11.93
N LEU A 170 -10.34 1.01 11.21
CA LEU A 170 -10.43 2.39 11.64
C LEU A 170 -11.81 2.98 11.32
N LYS A 171 -12.11 4.16 11.86
CA LYS A 171 -13.39 4.86 11.67
C LYS A 171 -13.57 5.37 10.23
N SER A 172 -12.47 5.67 9.54
CA SER A 172 -12.52 6.20 8.18
C SER A 172 -11.23 5.99 7.39
N VAL A 173 -11.29 6.17 6.07
CA VAL A 173 -10.10 6.21 5.21
C VAL A 173 -9.21 7.43 5.51
N ALA A 174 -9.80 8.53 5.98
CA ALA A 174 -9.04 9.71 6.37
C ALA A 174 -8.18 9.42 7.61
N GLU A 175 -8.70 8.66 8.56
CA GLU A 175 -7.96 8.20 9.72
C GLU A 175 -6.76 7.32 9.30
N ALA A 176 -6.97 6.35 8.41
CA ALA A 176 -5.89 5.51 7.89
C ALA A 176 -4.79 6.33 7.19
N ALA A 177 -5.17 7.33 6.41
CA ALA A 177 -4.21 8.18 5.71
C ALA A 177 -3.41 9.08 6.66
N LEU A 178 -4.07 9.67 7.66
CA LEU A 178 -3.45 10.63 8.57
C LEU A 178 -2.66 9.97 9.70
N HIS A 179 -2.94 8.72 10.06
CA HIS A 179 -2.15 7.98 11.05
C HIS A 179 -0.77 7.56 10.54
N ASN A 180 -0.54 7.55 9.22
CA ASN A 180 0.75 7.13 8.68
C ASN A 180 1.84 8.15 9.04
N PRO A 181 2.80 7.81 9.93
CA PRO A 181 3.84 8.73 10.37
C PRO A 181 4.80 9.14 9.25
N ASN A 182 4.92 8.32 8.20
CA ASN A 182 5.84 8.58 7.09
C ASN A 182 5.50 9.89 6.36
N MET A 183 4.22 10.28 6.34
CA MET A 183 3.78 11.53 5.74
C MET A 183 4.43 12.75 6.41
N ILE A 184 4.63 12.69 7.72
CA ILE A 184 5.23 13.78 8.51
C ILE A 184 6.75 13.60 8.59
N VAL A 185 7.20 12.45 9.09
CA VAL A 185 8.61 12.18 9.39
C VAL A 185 9.49 12.31 8.15
N HIS A 186 9.15 11.59 7.09
CA HIS A 186 9.99 11.56 5.89
C HIS A 186 9.93 12.89 5.12
N THR A 187 8.76 13.52 5.07
CA THR A 187 8.60 14.80 4.36
C THR A 187 9.41 15.90 5.04
N VAL A 188 9.26 16.07 6.35
CA VAL A 188 10.01 17.08 7.10
C VAL A 188 11.50 16.75 7.08
N GLY A 189 11.88 15.49 7.33
CA GLY A 189 13.28 15.07 7.30
C GLY A 189 13.96 15.35 5.96
N ALA A 190 13.29 15.04 4.85
CA ALA A 190 13.81 15.31 3.51
C ALA A 190 13.91 16.81 3.22
N VAL A 191 12.84 17.58 3.46
CA VAL A 191 12.80 19.02 3.15
C VAL A 191 13.82 19.79 3.97
N MET A 192 13.97 19.50 5.26
CA MET A 192 14.93 20.15 6.13
C MET A 192 16.40 19.79 5.80
N SER A 193 16.60 18.71 5.07
CA SER A 193 17.93 18.23 4.70
C SER A 193 18.31 18.50 3.24
N ILE A 194 17.48 19.21 2.45
CA ILE A 194 17.75 19.49 1.03
C ILE A 194 19.18 20.01 0.78
N PRO A 195 19.66 21.07 1.48
CA PRO A 195 21.00 21.57 1.24
C PRO A 195 22.11 20.54 1.49
N ARG A 196 21.92 19.68 2.50
CA ARG A 196 22.88 18.60 2.83
C ARG A 196 22.86 17.51 1.77
N ILE A 197 21.66 17.11 1.31
CA ILE A 197 21.50 16.09 0.26
C ILE A 197 22.14 16.56 -1.05
N GLU A 198 21.91 17.81 -1.44
CA GLU A 198 22.49 18.40 -2.65
C GLU A 198 24.01 18.51 -2.55
N ALA A 199 24.54 19.03 -1.42
CA ALA A 199 25.97 19.19 -1.21
C ALA A 199 26.75 17.87 -1.22
N THR A 200 26.12 16.78 -0.86
CA THR A 200 26.75 15.44 -0.83
C THR A 200 26.39 14.56 -2.02
N HIS A 201 25.64 15.11 -3.00
CA HIS A 201 25.17 14.34 -4.15
C HIS A 201 24.41 13.07 -3.76
N GLY A 202 23.68 13.10 -2.63
CA GLY A 202 22.86 12.00 -2.12
C GLY A 202 23.58 11.06 -1.15
N ASP A 203 24.82 11.30 -0.80
CA ASP A 203 25.50 10.60 0.31
C ASP A 203 24.97 11.17 1.64
N PHE A 204 23.81 10.65 2.03
CA PHE A 204 23.00 11.15 3.14
C PHE A 204 22.17 10.02 3.77
N CYS A 205 22.17 9.94 5.09
CA CYS A 205 21.36 9.01 5.84
C CYS A 205 20.34 9.75 6.71
N MET A 206 19.08 9.76 6.27
CA MET A 206 18.00 10.52 6.91
C MET A 206 17.91 10.27 8.43
N TYR A 207 17.89 9.01 8.85
CA TYR A 207 17.70 8.67 10.26
C TYR A 207 18.89 9.01 11.16
N HIS A 208 20.05 9.27 10.58
CA HIS A 208 21.23 9.71 11.33
C HIS A 208 21.46 11.22 11.28
N GLU A 209 21.03 11.88 10.20
CA GLU A 209 21.43 13.25 9.95
C GLU A 209 20.27 14.27 10.00
N ALA A 210 19.02 13.86 9.68
CA ALA A 210 17.92 14.81 9.52
C ALA A 210 17.31 15.26 10.85
N PHE A 211 17.24 14.40 11.85
CA PHE A 211 16.42 14.60 13.05
C PHE A 211 17.16 15.37 14.15
N THR A 212 17.54 16.59 13.83
CA THR A 212 18.08 17.59 14.80
C THR A 212 16.97 18.10 15.72
N PRO A 213 17.30 18.78 16.85
CA PRO A 213 16.28 19.40 17.71
C PRO A 213 15.34 20.35 16.95
N SER A 214 15.87 21.11 15.97
CA SER A 214 15.05 22.02 15.16
C SER A 214 14.08 21.26 14.25
N THR A 215 14.49 20.13 13.68
CA THR A 215 13.65 19.28 12.87
C THR A 215 12.56 18.62 13.73
N TRP A 216 12.90 18.19 14.95
CA TRP A 216 11.93 17.64 15.90
C TRP A 216 10.85 18.64 16.28
N ASN A 217 11.19 19.90 16.54
CA ASN A 217 10.21 20.94 16.81
C ASN A 217 9.20 21.10 15.67
N LEU A 218 9.67 21.00 14.40
CA LEU A 218 8.75 21.05 13.25
C LEU A 218 7.88 19.82 13.13
N LEU A 219 8.41 18.64 13.43
CA LEU A 219 7.62 17.39 13.46
C LEU A 219 6.50 17.49 14.50
N GLU A 220 6.79 17.95 15.71
CA GLU A 220 5.80 18.11 16.78
C GLU A 220 4.70 19.11 16.40
N VAL A 221 5.06 20.23 15.77
CA VAL A 221 4.08 21.22 15.30
C VAL A 221 3.16 20.63 14.23
N LEU A 222 3.74 19.97 13.23
CA LEU A 222 2.98 19.37 12.13
C LEU A 222 2.11 18.20 12.62
N ASP A 223 2.63 17.38 13.53
CA ASP A 223 1.85 16.32 14.17
C ASP A 223 0.67 16.89 14.95
N GLY A 224 0.89 17.96 15.71
CA GLY A 224 -0.18 18.68 16.40
C GLY A 224 -1.25 19.25 15.45
N GLU A 225 -0.89 19.68 14.24
CA GLU A 225 -1.85 20.07 13.20
C GLU A 225 -2.66 18.87 12.70
N LYS A 226 -2.00 17.77 12.41
CA LYS A 226 -2.65 16.51 12.03
C LYS A 226 -3.65 16.03 13.09
N MET A 227 -3.26 16.09 14.37
CA MET A 227 -4.13 15.69 15.49
C MET A 227 -5.41 16.53 15.54
N ARG A 228 -5.31 17.85 15.36
CA ARG A 228 -6.50 18.73 15.30
C ARG A 228 -7.43 18.39 14.13
N VAL A 229 -6.86 18.00 12.98
CA VAL A 229 -7.66 17.54 11.82
C VAL A 229 -8.38 16.24 12.15
N LEU A 230 -7.70 15.26 12.74
CA LEU A 230 -8.30 13.99 13.17
C LEU A 230 -9.45 14.20 14.15
N GLU A 231 -9.24 15.03 15.17
CA GLU A 231 -10.28 15.38 16.15
C GLU A 231 -11.50 16.03 15.47
N HIS A 232 -11.25 16.99 14.56
CA HIS A 232 -12.33 17.65 13.81
C HIS A 232 -13.13 16.68 12.94
N LEU A 233 -12.48 15.65 12.39
CA LEU A 233 -13.13 14.59 11.63
C LEU A 233 -13.79 13.50 12.51
N GLY A 234 -13.70 13.60 13.83
CA GLY A 234 -14.22 12.60 14.77
C GLY A 234 -13.44 11.28 14.76
N CYS A 235 -12.22 11.33 14.27
CA CYS A 235 -11.27 10.21 14.28
C CYS A 235 -10.50 10.15 15.59
N ASP A 236 -9.89 9.00 15.88
CA ASP A 236 -9.05 8.86 17.07
C ASP A 236 -7.70 9.55 16.83
N PRO A 237 -7.30 10.51 17.66
CA PRO A 237 -6.01 11.17 17.54
C PRO A 237 -4.92 10.20 18.05
N VAL A 238 -4.07 9.77 17.14
CA VAL A 238 -2.89 8.92 17.44
C VAL A 238 -1.65 9.62 16.91
N PRO A 239 -0.65 9.89 17.79
CA PRO A 239 0.60 10.55 17.40
C PRO A 239 1.39 9.70 16.42
#